data_954c2665d3822f66748baff5fcb1f986
#
_entry.id   954c2665d3822f66748baff5fcb1f986
#
_cell.length_a   1.000
_cell.length_b   1.000
_cell.length_c   1.000
_cell.angle_alpha   90.00
_cell.angle_beta   90.00
_cell.angle_gamma   90.00
#
_symmetry.space_group_name_H-M   'P 1'
#
loop_
_entity.id
_entity.type
_entity.pdbx_description
1 polymer ?
#
loop_
_entity_poly.entity_id
_entity_poly.type
_entity_poly.pdbx_seq_one_letter_code
_entity_poly.pdbx_strand_id
1 'polypeptide(L)'
;MPLTNGRQSSSLGAESVVASEVSKPAVSPIPFLLREATLTDAITILRLARLLDSINLPTDKSDLVALIRRSQRSFRGKLKTRQEGMYLFVLEEAVTRKIAGTAMIIAKHGTPESPHYYLEMATDQRYSKTLKTMFRHTYLTLRRSIDGPTEVGGLIVDPAFRQYPAKIGKQLSFLRFLYMAMYPDRFEDEVIAEMMPPLTDNKESLFWECYGKRVTGLDFRAADKLSTKDKEFIETLFPSIPIYTCMLPVEVQKQIGQVGASSQGAVHLLEKIGLRFLRHVDPFDAGPYYGAKVEEVALVKHFRRYRLVIDRSGRETDAGQNLLIGWEGSKGFCAAQIHAQPEASVLFCPAVLLKALHLKEGMEVGAVPFL
;
A
#
# COMPACT_ATOMS: atom_id res chain seq x y z
N MET A 1 -60.20 -25.08 57.24
CA MET A 1 -59.86 -26.03 58.36
C MET A 1 -58.88 -27.04 57.83
N PRO A 2 -58.01 -27.46 58.67
CA PRO A 2 -56.66 -26.95 59.00
C PRO A 2 -55.60 -28.04 58.77
N LEU A 3 -54.35 -27.74 58.89
CA LEU A 3 -53.38 -28.05 59.95
C LEU A 3 -51.95 -27.98 59.29
N THR A 4 -51.15 -27.08 59.63
CA THR A 4 -50.12 -26.95 60.69
C THR A 4 -48.93 -27.92 60.62
N ASN A 5 -47.80 -27.30 60.80
CA ASN A 5 -46.50 -27.76 61.33
C ASN A 5 -45.50 -28.30 60.29
N GLY A 6 -44.28 -27.96 60.38
CA GLY A 6 -43.47 -27.26 61.36
C GLY A 6 -42.00 -27.28 60.95
N ARG A 7 -41.30 -26.30 61.41
CA ARG A 7 -39.85 -26.10 61.59
C ARG A 7 -38.91 -27.24 61.22
N GLN A 8 -37.82 -26.91 60.49
CA GLN A 8 -36.48 -26.85 61.13
C GLN A 8 -35.46 -26.19 60.24
N SER A 9 -34.73 -25.27 60.86
CA SER A 9 -33.54 -24.58 60.39
C SER A 9 -32.35 -25.51 60.34
N SER A 10 -31.56 -25.46 59.29
CA SER A 10 -30.14 -25.81 59.34
C SER A 10 -29.36 -24.89 58.42
N SER A 11 -28.56 -24.03 59.04
CA SER A 11 -27.49 -23.24 58.46
C SER A 11 -26.39 -24.15 57.93
N LEU A 12 -26.07 -24.03 56.66
CA LEU A 12 -24.82 -24.54 56.11
C LEU A 12 -24.17 -23.44 55.27
N GLY A 13 -22.90 -23.22 55.59
CA GLY A 13 -22.09 -22.11 55.16
C GLY A 13 -21.99 -21.93 53.65
N ALA A 14 -22.06 -20.67 53.24
CA ALA A 14 -21.67 -20.22 51.92
C ALA A 14 -20.15 -20.20 51.83
N GLU A 15 -19.56 -21.23 51.25
CA GLU A 15 -18.20 -21.15 50.73
C GLU A 15 -18.18 -20.17 49.55
N SER A 16 -17.54 -19.04 49.76
CA SER A 16 -17.23 -18.08 48.71
C SER A 16 -16.22 -18.72 47.75
N VAL A 17 -16.73 -19.15 46.59
CA VAL A 17 -15.90 -19.48 45.44
C VAL A 17 -15.28 -18.17 44.95
N VAL A 18 -14.03 -17.94 45.30
CA VAL A 18 -13.20 -16.88 44.72
C VAL A 18 -13.05 -17.25 43.22
N ALA A 19 -13.82 -16.56 42.37
CA ALA A 19 -13.62 -16.60 40.94
C ALA A 19 -12.22 -16.04 40.65
N SER A 20 -11.31 -16.91 40.23
CA SER A 20 -10.02 -16.51 39.72
C SER A 20 -10.26 -15.61 38.52
N GLU A 21 -9.95 -14.33 38.64
CA GLU A 21 -9.85 -13.42 37.51
C GLU A 21 -8.84 -14.00 36.52
N VAL A 22 -9.36 -14.53 35.40
CA VAL A 22 -8.55 -14.86 34.25
C VAL A 22 -8.01 -13.52 33.75
N SER A 23 -6.76 -13.23 34.07
CA SER A 23 -6.06 -12.05 33.56
C SER A 23 -6.14 -12.03 32.05
N LYS A 24 -6.83 -11.04 31.49
CA LYS A 24 -6.79 -10.78 30.03
C LYS A 24 -5.33 -10.75 29.59
N PRO A 25 -4.94 -11.46 28.52
CA PRO A 25 -3.56 -11.42 28.07
C PRO A 25 -3.17 -9.96 27.85
N ALA A 26 -2.05 -9.55 28.40
CA ALA A 26 -1.52 -8.20 28.27
C ALA A 26 -1.42 -7.88 26.78
N VAL A 27 -2.26 -6.95 26.32
CA VAL A 27 -2.23 -6.49 24.93
C VAL A 27 -0.85 -5.86 24.72
N SER A 28 -0.09 -6.37 23.75
CA SER A 28 1.20 -5.78 23.41
C SER A 28 0.98 -4.29 23.12
N PRO A 29 1.79 -3.37 23.68
CA PRO A 29 1.67 -1.94 23.43
C PRO A 29 1.88 -1.60 21.94
N ILE A 30 2.46 -2.54 21.16
CA ILE A 30 2.63 -2.46 19.73
C ILE A 30 2.23 -3.79 19.11
N PRO A 31 1.04 -3.83 18.50
CA PRO A 31 0.55 -5.07 17.91
C PRO A 31 1.30 -5.47 16.64
N PHE A 32 1.89 -4.50 15.91
CA PHE A 32 2.50 -4.72 14.60
C PHE A 32 3.81 -3.94 14.42
N LEU A 33 4.76 -4.60 13.76
CA LEU A 33 6.04 -4.03 13.34
C LEU A 33 6.13 -4.07 11.82
N LEU A 34 6.43 -2.94 11.21
CA LEU A 34 6.79 -2.81 9.80
C LEU A 34 8.31 -2.97 9.67
N ARG A 35 8.75 -3.74 8.69
CA ARG A 35 10.17 -3.95 8.43
C ARG A 35 10.44 -4.33 6.98
N GLU A 36 11.72 -4.31 6.59
CA GLU A 36 12.13 -4.88 5.30
C GLU A 36 11.82 -6.40 5.23
N ALA A 37 11.46 -6.84 4.02
CA ALA A 37 11.23 -8.25 3.75
C ALA A 37 12.55 -9.02 3.71
N THR A 38 12.53 -10.24 4.23
CA THR A 38 13.69 -11.16 4.24
C THR A 38 13.36 -12.45 3.50
N LEU A 39 14.39 -13.23 3.18
CA LEU A 39 14.20 -14.53 2.52
C LEU A 39 13.37 -15.52 3.34
N THR A 40 13.34 -15.37 4.65
CA THR A 40 12.50 -16.19 5.54
C THR A 40 11.00 -15.91 5.35
N ASP A 41 10.65 -14.74 4.84
CA ASP A 41 9.27 -14.33 4.57
C ASP A 41 8.73 -14.86 3.23
N ALA A 42 9.62 -15.39 2.36
CA ALA A 42 9.31 -15.71 0.97
C ALA A 42 8.07 -16.61 0.79
N ILE A 43 7.89 -17.64 1.62
CA ILE A 43 6.73 -18.56 1.52
C ILE A 43 5.43 -17.80 1.82
N THR A 44 5.42 -16.96 2.86
CA THR A 44 4.23 -16.19 3.24
C THR A 44 3.92 -15.10 2.21
N ILE A 45 4.95 -14.40 1.71
CA ILE A 45 4.78 -13.39 0.65
C ILE A 45 4.27 -14.04 -0.63
N LEU A 46 4.76 -15.23 -1.02
CA LEU A 46 4.27 -15.96 -2.18
C LEU A 46 2.78 -16.32 -2.06
N ARG A 47 2.34 -16.73 -0.86
CA ARG A 47 0.92 -16.96 -0.59
C ARG A 47 0.10 -15.66 -0.75
N LEU A 48 0.60 -14.55 -0.22
CA LEU A 48 -0.05 -13.23 -0.34
C LEU A 48 -0.09 -12.75 -1.80
N ALA A 49 1.00 -12.92 -2.56
CA ALA A 49 1.09 -12.54 -3.96
C ALA A 49 0.01 -13.23 -4.81
N ARG A 50 -0.28 -14.50 -4.54
CA ARG A 50 -1.33 -15.28 -5.21
C ARG A 50 -2.76 -14.79 -4.89
N LEU A 51 -2.95 -14.01 -3.81
CA LEU A 51 -4.23 -13.38 -3.48
C LEU A 51 -4.46 -12.09 -4.28
N LEU A 52 -3.37 -11.47 -4.74
CA LEU A 52 -3.42 -10.18 -5.42
C LEU A 52 -3.12 -10.42 -6.88
N ASP A 53 -3.31 -11.08 -7.68
CA ASP A 53 -3.09 -11.19 -9.14
C ASP A 53 -2.42 -9.93 -9.77
N SER A 54 -1.35 -9.44 -9.12
CA SER A 54 -0.65 -8.20 -9.50
C SER A 54 0.74 -8.51 -10.06
N ILE A 55 1.13 -7.78 -11.11
CA ILE A 55 2.46 -7.88 -11.74
C ILE A 55 3.57 -7.50 -10.76
N ASN A 56 3.32 -6.53 -9.88
CA ASN A 56 4.32 -5.97 -8.97
C ASN A 56 4.81 -6.97 -7.91
N LEU A 57 4.09 -8.05 -7.67
CA LEU A 57 4.50 -9.09 -6.74
C LEU A 57 4.46 -10.47 -7.41
N PRO A 58 5.61 -11.03 -7.80
CA PRO A 58 5.68 -12.29 -8.53
C PRO A 58 4.99 -13.45 -7.82
N THR A 59 4.26 -14.26 -8.58
CA THR A 59 3.62 -15.49 -8.10
C THR A 59 4.50 -16.74 -8.29
N ASP A 60 5.66 -16.58 -8.94
CA ASP A 60 6.71 -17.58 -9.03
C ASP A 60 7.71 -17.43 -7.89
N LYS A 61 8.19 -18.57 -7.36
CA LYS A 61 9.10 -18.57 -6.20
C LYS A 61 10.49 -18.02 -6.54
N SER A 62 11.02 -18.33 -7.71
CA SER A 62 12.36 -17.88 -8.13
C SER A 62 12.39 -16.37 -8.32
N ASP A 63 11.38 -15.82 -8.98
CA ASP A 63 11.25 -14.40 -9.25
C ASP A 63 11.03 -13.61 -7.95
N LEU A 64 10.20 -14.14 -7.03
CA LEU A 64 9.99 -13.54 -5.72
C LEU A 64 11.29 -13.52 -4.88
N VAL A 65 12.06 -14.60 -4.89
CA VAL A 65 13.36 -14.65 -4.21
C VAL A 65 14.33 -13.64 -4.81
N ALA A 66 14.36 -13.48 -6.13
CA ALA A 66 15.17 -12.49 -6.81
C ALA A 66 14.75 -11.06 -6.41
N LEU A 67 13.45 -10.78 -6.34
CA LEU A 67 12.88 -9.51 -5.88
C LEU A 67 13.27 -9.22 -4.43
N ILE A 68 13.13 -10.17 -3.50
CA ILE A 68 13.53 -9.98 -2.10
C ILE A 68 15.03 -9.69 -1.99
N ARG A 69 15.87 -10.41 -2.72
CA ARG A 69 17.33 -10.13 -2.76
C ARG A 69 17.65 -8.74 -3.31
N ARG A 70 16.94 -8.31 -4.36
CA ARG A 70 17.07 -6.95 -4.90
C ARG A 70 16.66 -5.91 -3.86
N SER A 71 15.53 -6.12 -3.18
CA SER A 71 15.05 -5.27 -2.11
C SER A 71 16.07 -5.14 -0.97
N GLN A 72 16.64 -6.25 -0.50
CA GLN A 72 17.67 -6.22 0.54
C GLN A 72 18.94 -5.44 0.12
N ARG A 73 19.33 -5.52 -1.16
CA ARG A 73 20.45 -4.69 -1.68
C ARG A 73 20.08 -3.21 -1.70
N SER A 74 18.82 -2.90 -2.07
CA SER A 74 18.30 -1.54 -2.09
C SER A 74 18.32 -0.89 -0.71
N PHE A 75 17.82 -1.57 0.31
CA PHE A 75 17.87 -1.08 1.69
C PHE A 75 19.31 -0.80 2.16
N ARG A 76 20.25 -1.65 1.81
CA ARG A 76 21.66 -1.53 2.17
C ARG A 76 22.46 -0.52 1.33
N GLY A 77 21.82 0.17 0.39
CA GLY A 77 22.50 1.09 -0.53
C GLY A 77 23.51 0.42 -1.46
N LYS A 78 23.38 -0.90 -1.70
CA LYS A 78 24.29 -1.70 -2.56
C LYS A 78 23.72 -1.81 -3.98
N LEU A 79 23.42 -0.69 -4.59
CA LEU A 79 22.90 -0.56 -5.95
C LEU A 79 23.95 0.10 -6.84
N LYS A 80 23.94 -0.20 -8.13
CA LYS A 80 24.77 0.50 -9.12
C LYS A 80 24.21 1.90 -9.39
N THR A 81 22.89 1.99 -9.50
CA THR A 81 22.16 3.24 -9.67
C THR A 81 20.96 3.27 -8.73
N ARG A 82 20.48 4.47 -8.34
CA ARG A 82 19.26 4.61 -7.53
C ARG A 82 18.03 4.04 -8.24
N GLN A 83 18.02 4.08 -9.56
CA GLN A 83 16.92 3.60 -10.41
C GLN A 83 16.66 2.10 -10.28
N GLU A 84 17.69 1.32 -9.89
CA GLU A 84 17.53 -0.11 -9.59
C GLU A 84 16.80 -0.36 -8.26
N GLY A 85 16.51 0.70 -7.48
CA GLY A 85 15.92 0.60 -6.15
C GLY A 85 14.56 -0.06 -6.15
N MET A 86 14.39 -1.05 -5.27
CA MET A 86 13.12 -1.73 -5.02
C MET A 86 13.06 -2.07 -3.53
N TYR A 87 12.03 -1.60 -2.86
CA TYR A 87 11.92 -1.68 -1.40
C TYR A 87 10.64 -2.44 -1.03
N LEU A 88 10.78 -3.70 -0.67
CA LEU A 88 9.68 -4.56 -0.24
C LEU A 88 9.62 -4.60 1.28
N PHE A 89 8.49 -4.20 1.81
CA PHE A 89 8.20 -4.19 3.25
C PHE A 89 7.18 -5.27 3.60
N VAL A 90 7.27 -5.73 4.83
CA VAL A 90 6.27 -6.58 5.46
C VAL A 90 5.78 -5.94 6.75
N LEU A 91 4.51 -6.19 7.08
CA LEU A 91 3.94 -5.87 8.38
C LEU A 91 3.75 -7.17 9.15
N GLU A 92 4.43 -7.28 10.27
CA GLU A 92 4.50 -8.45 11.11
C GLU A 92 3.76 -8.22 12.43
N GLU A 93 2.91 -9.16 12.83
CA GLU A 93 2.30 -9.14 14.16
C GLU A 93 3.36 -9.46 15.22
N ALA A 94 3.50 -8.58 16.22
CA ALA A 94 4.61 -8.60 17.15
C ALA A 94 4.66 -9.87 18.02
N VAL A 95 3.51 -10.45 18.37
CA VAL A 95 3.40 -11.62 19.25
C VAL A 95 3.58 -12.91 18.46
N THR A 96 2.80 -13.12 17.41
CA THR A 96 2.78 -14.39 16.67
C THR A 96 3.82 -14.45 15.55
N ARG A 97 4.46 -13.32 15.21
CA ARG A 97 5.41 -13.17 14.10
C ARG A 97 4.81 -13.46 12.73
N LYS A 98 3.49 -13.50 12.64
CA LYS A 98 2.79 -13.69 11.36
C LYS A 98 2.84 -12.42 10.51
N ILE A 99 3.07 -12.59 9.22
CA ILE A 99 3.02 -11.48 8.26
C ILE A 99 1.56 -11.19 7.94
N ALA A 100 1.12 -9.99 8.27
CA ALA A 100 -0.23 -9.50 8.04
C ALA A 100 -0.41 -8.82 6.67
N GLY A 101 0.69 -8.44 6.01
CA GLY A 101 0.62 -7.83 4.70
C GLY A 101 1.97 -7.36 4.18
N THR A 102 1.96 -6.83 2.95
CA THR A 102 3.13 -6.30 2.24
C THR A 102 2.85 -4.92 1.67
N ALA A 103 3.91 -4.17 1.39
CA ALA A 103 3.89 -2.95 0.58
C ALA A 103 5.25 -2.80 -0.13
N MET A 104 5.28 -2.12 -1.27
CA MET A 104 6.49 -1.97 -2.06
C MET A 104 6.64 -0.56 -2.60
N ILE A 105 7.89 -0.15 -2.82
CA ILE A 105 8.26 1.04 -3.59
C ILE A 105 9.23 0.60 -4.68
N ILE A 106 8.97 1.02 -5.91
CA ILE A 106 9.88 0.96 -7.06
C ILE A 106 10.46 2.36 -7.21
N ALA A 107 11.78 2.50 -7.06
CA ALA A 107 12.42 3.82 -7.03
C ALA A 107 12.22 4.61 -8.32
N LYS A 108 12.19 3.91 -9.46
CA LYS A 108 11.91 4.50 -10.77
C LYS A 108 11.12 3.53 -11.65
N HIS A 109 9.94 3.94 -12.05
CA HIS A 109 9.11 3.23 -13.01
C HIS A 109 9.28 3.87 -14.40
N GLY A 110 9.84 3.11 -15.35
CA GLY A 110 10.18 3.64 -16.68
C GLY A 110 11.65 4.08 -16.77
N THR A 111 12.45 3.23 -17.42
CA THR A 111 13.86 3.47 -17.74
C THR A 111 14.06 3.25 -19.24
N PRO A 112 15.20 3.61 -19.81
CA PRO A 112 15.49 3.30 -21.22
C PRO A 112 15.37 1.80 -21.54
N GLU A 113 15.76 0.92 -20.59
CA GLU A 113 15.73 -0.54 -20.75
C GLU A 113 14.32 -1.13 -20.52
N SER A 114 13.50 -0.45 -19.73
CA SER A 114 12.12 -0.85 -19.43
C SER A 114 11.20 0.36 -19.37
N PRO A 115 10.77 0.88 -20.53
CA PRO A 115 9.92 2.07 -20.60
C PRO A 115 8.58 1.88 -19.87
N HIS A 116 8.06 2.97 -19.31
CA HIS A 116 6.68 3.05 -18.82
C HIS A 116 5.76 3.43 -19.96
N TYR A 117 4.80 2.56 -20.30
CA TYR A 117 3.75 2.83 -21.26
C TYR A 117 2.44 3.08 -20.52
N TYR A 118 1.71 4.10 -20.96
CA TYR A 118 0.37 4.42 -20.44
C TYR A 118 -0.49 5.04 -21.54
N LEU A 119 -1.79 4.98 -21.37
CA LEU A 119 -2.74 5.68 -22.23
C LEU A 119 -3.16 6.98 -21.56
N GLU A 120 -2.81 8.10 -22.17
CA GLU A 120 -3.25 9.42 -21.73
C GLU A 120 -4.69 9.66 -22.17
N MET A 121 -5.56 10.01 -21.22
CA MET A 121 -6.95 10.36 -21.47
C MET A 121 -7.11 11.84 -21.71
N ALA A 122 -7.59 12.23 -22.90
CA ALA A 122 -7.93 13.60 -23.20
C ALA A 122 -9.37 13.72 -23.70
N THR A 123 -9.88 14.94 -23.81
CA THR A 123 -11.25 15.20 -24.23
C THR A 123 -11.26 16.19 -25.39
N ASP A 124 -11.95 15.81 -26.46
CA ASP A 124 -12.22 16.65 -27.62
C ASP A 124 -13.67 17.14 -27.56
N GLN A 125 -13.88 18.43 -27.80
CA GLN A 125 -15.20 19.04 -27.84
C GLN A 125 -15.46 19.60 -29.25
N ARG A 126 -16.53 19.15 -29.89
CA ARG A 126 -16.91 19.54 -31.22
C ARG A 126 -18.37 19.99 -31.26
N TYR A 127 -18.61 21.15 -31.88
CA TYR A 127 -19.94 21.68 -32.13
C TYR A 127 -20.36 21.40 -33.57
N SER A 128 -21.49 20.73 -33.75
CA SER A 128 -22.12 20.57 -35.07
C SER A 128 -23.16 21.65 -35.31
N LYS A 129 -22.93 22.50 -36.29
CA LYS A 129 -23.90 23.53 -36.70
C LYS A 129 -25.19 22.94 -37.22
N THR A 130 -25.10 21.84 -37.96
CA THR A 130 -26.27 21.14 -38.52
C THR A 130 -27.14 20.51 -37.47
N LEU A 131 -26.52 19.81 -36.50
CA LEU A 131 -27.22 19.15 -35.38
C LEU A 131 -27.52 20.12 -34.23
N LYS A 132 -26.97 21.32 -34.25
CA LYS A 132 -27.05 22.35 -33.17
C LYS A 132 -26.70 21.78 -31.79
N THR A 133 -25.73 20.87 -31.75
CA THR A 133 -25.37 20.14 -30.55
C THR A 133 -23.85 20.07 -30.38
N MET A 134 -23.41 20.12 -29.13
CA MET A 134 -22.01 19.92 -28.76
C MET A 134 -21.81 18.46 -28.35
N PHE A 135 -20.79 17.84 -28.92
CA PHE A 135 -20.32 16.52 -28.53
C PHE A 135 -19.01 16.63 -27.79
N ARG A 136 -18.88 15.82 -26.74
CA ARG A 136 -17.65 15.65 -25.98
C ARG A 136 -17.21 14.20 -26.14
N HIS A 137 -16.02 14.02 -26.74
CA HIS A 137 -15.44 12.70 -26.93
C HIS A 137 -14.17 12.55 -26.11
N THR A 138 -14.09 11.49 -25.31
CA THR A 138 -12.83 11.08 -24.69
C THR A 138 -12.04 10.24 -25.67
N TYR A 139 -10.74 10.45 -25.71
CA TYR A 139 -9.82 9.64 -26.49
C TYR A 139 -8.59 9.26 -25.67
N LEU A 140 -7.94 8.17 -26.05
CA LEU A 140 -6.77 7.60 -25.44
C LEU A 140 -5.60 7.71 -26.40
N THR A 141 -4.44 8.14 -25.93
CA THR A 141 -3.21 8.20 -26.72
C THR A 141 -2.11 7.45 -26.01
N LEU A 142 -1.47 6.49 -26.66
CA LEU A 142 -0.32 5.78 -26.10
C LEU A 142 0.83 6.76 -25.86
N ARG A 143 1.38 6.72 -24.68
CA ARG A 143 2.56 7.48 -24.26
C ARG A 143 3.63 6.54 -23.74
N ARG A 144 4.87 6.99 -23.88
CA ARG A 144 6.07 6.28 -23.43
C ARG A 144 6.91 7.21 -22.57
N SER A 145 7.33 6.76 -21.42
CA SER A 145 8.30 7.47 -20.57
C SER A 145 9.50 6.57 -20.28
N ILE A 146 10.70 7.12 -20.45
CA ILE A 146 11.98 6.48 -20.09
C ILE A 146 12.63 7.15 -18.87
N ASP A 147 11.97 8.17 -18.36
CA ASP A 147 12.35 8.94 -17.17
C ASP A 147 11.08 9.13 -16.32
N GLY A 148 10.59 8.04 -15.80
CA GLY A 148 9.31 8.00 -15.11
C GLY A 148 9.44 8.19 -13.59
N PRO A 149 8.29 8.24 -12.90
CA PRO A 149 8.21 8.53 -11.48
C PRO A 149 8.60 7.35 -10.59
N THR A 150 8.67 7.58 -9.28
CA THR A 150 8.62 6.52 -8.27
C THR A 150 7.23 5.88 -8.28
N GLU A 151 7.17 4.55 -8.16
CA GLU A 151 5.89 3.84 -8.04
C GLU A 151 5.72 3.23 -6.65
N VAL A 152 4.52 3.36 -6.10
CA VAL A 152 4.09 2.67 -4.89
C VAL A 152 3.09 1.58 -5.22
N GLY A 153 3.48 0.33 -4.98
CA GLY A 153 2.70 -0.86 -5.32
C GLY A 153 2.74 -1.95 -4.25
N GLY A 154 2.40 -3.18 -4.65
CA GLY A 154 2.52 -4.37 -3.82
C GLY A 154 1.78 -4.32 -2.48
N LEU A 155 0.74 -3.48 -2.36
CA LEU A 155 -0.05 -3.32 -1.15
C LEU A 155 -1.05 -4.47 -1.01
N ILE A 156 -0.71 -5.43 -0.16
CA ILE A 156 -1.57 -6.57 0.13
C ILE A 156 -1.80 -6.66 1.64
N VAL A 157 -3.04 -6.89 2.04
CA VAL A 157 -3.40 -7.25 3.41
C VAL A 157 -3.99 -8.65 3.42
N ASP A 158 -3.44 -9.53 4.25
CA ASP A 158 -3.99 -10.86 4.46
C ASP A 158 -5.46 -10.74 4.91
N PRO A 159 -6.38 -11.47 4.29
CA PRO A 159 -7.80 -11.43 4.65
C PRO A 159 -8.07 -11.59 6.14
N ALA A 160 -7.27 -12.41 6.84
CA ALA A 160 -7.39 -12.62 8.28
C ALA A 160 -7.15 -11.35 9.13
N PHE A 161 -6.47 -10.36 8.56
CA PHE A 161 -6.12 -9.11 9.26
C PHE A 161 -6.86 -7.88 8.74
N ARG A 162 -7.73 -8.00 7.72
CA ARG A 162 -8.40 -6.83 7.09
C ARG A 162 -9.28 -6.04 8.04
N GLN A 163 -9.93 -6.70 9.00
CA GLN A 163 -10.81 -6.07 9.96
C GLN A 163 -10.13 -5.75 11.30
N TYR A 164 -8.80 -5.87 11.37
CA TYR A 164 -8.07 -5.62 12.60
C TYR A 164 -8.11 -4.12 12.97
N PRO A 165 -8.38 -3.76 14.25
CA PRO A 165 -8.53 -2.35 14.67
C PRO A 165 -7.32 -1.48 14.35
N ALA A 166 -6.11 -2.06 14.27
CA ALA A 166 -4.86 -1.36 13.98
C ALA A 166 -4.73 -0.82 12.54
N LYS A 167 -5.78 -0.92 11.70
CA LYS A 167 -5.82 -0.37 10.33
C LYS A 167 -4.60 -0.76 9.49
N ILE A 168 -4.35 -2.06 9.35
CA ILE A 168 -3.19 -2.67 8.70
C ILE A 168 -2.88 -2.08 7.32
N GLY A 169 -3.90 -1.98 6.45
CA GLY A 169 -3.75 -1.42 5.11
C GLY A 169 -3.25 0.03 5.13
N LYS A 170 -3.68 0.83 6.11
CA LYS A 170 -3.24 2.22 6.28
C LYS A 170 -1.78 2.29 6.73
N GLN A 171 -1.37 1.45 7.69
CA GLN A 171 0.03 1.39 8.12
C GLN A 171 0.96 1.06 6.95
N LEU A 172 0.63 0.01 6.17
CA LEU A 172 1.38 -0.37 4.98
C LEU A 172 1.38 0.71 3.91
N SER A 173 0.24 1.37 3.68
CA SER A 173 0.15 2.46 2.71
C SER A 173 1.02 3.64 3.10
N PHE A 174 0.95 4.10 4.35
CA PHE A 174 1.64 5.30 4.82
C PHE A 174 3.14 5.08 5.04
N LEU A 175 3.55 3.84 5.36
CA LEU A 175 4.95 3.47 5.48
C LEU A 175 5.78 3.87 4.26
N ARG A 176 5.25 3.71 3.05
CA ARG A 176 5.96 4.02 1.81
C ARG A 176 6.35 5.50 1.76
N PHE A 177 5.43 6.38 2.15
CA PHE A 177 5.66 7.83 2.18
C PHE A 177 6.56 8.27 3.35
N LEU A 178 6.46 7.61 4.51
CA LEU A 178 7.43 7.79 5.61
C LEU A 178 8.84 7.46 5.13
N TYR A 179 9.01 6.31 4.44
CA TYR A 179 10.31 5.88 3.94
C TYR A 179 10.85 6.84 2.88
N MET A 180 10.02 7.31 1.95
CA MET A 180 10.42 8.33 0.96
C MET A 180 10.85 9.63 1.64
N ALA A 181 10.13 10.09 2.65
CA ALA A 181 10.49 11.30 3.40
C ALA A 181 11.78 11.16 4.21
N MET A 182 12.09 9.95 4.70
CA MET A 182 13.35 9.67 5.40
C MET A 182 14.56 9.63 4.47
N TYR A 183 14.38 9.20 3.22
CA TYR A 183 15.43 8.95 2.24
C TYR A 183 15.10 9.54 0.87
N PRO A 184 14.91 10.87 0.76
CA PRO A 184 14.44 11.51 -0.47
C PRO A 184 15.36 11.25 -1.67
N ASP A 185 16.68 11.20 -1.47
CA ASP A 185 17.66 10.97 -2.54
C ASP A 185 17.55 9.61 -3.25
N ARG A 186 16.73 8.69 -2.72
CA ARG A 186 16.52 7.36 -3.29
C ARG A 186 15.38 7.32 -4.32
N PHE A 187 14.61 8.38 -4.46
CA PHE A 187 13.36 8.40 -5.21
C PHE A 187 13.30 9.57 -6.20
N GLU A 188 12.35 9.51 -7.11
CA GLU A 188 12.06 10.58 -8.06
C GLU A 188 11.15 11.63 -7.40
N ASP A 189 11.04 12.82 -8.03
CA ASP A 189 10.25 13.94 -7.51
C ASP A 189 8.74 13.71 -7.63
N GLU A 190 8.33 12.76 -8.47
CA GLU A 190 6.94 12.37 -8.66
C GLU A 190 6.71 10.93 -8.18
N VAL A 191 5.52 10.68 -7.67
CA VAL A 191 5.08 9.34 -7.25
C VAL A 191 3.78 8.98 -7.92
N ILE A 192 3.70 7.73 -8.38
CA ILE A 192 2.47 7.14 -8.93
C ILE A 192 2.07 5.87 -8.17
N ALA A 193 0.81 5.52 -8.32
CA ALA A 193 0.23 4.25 -7.91
C ALA A 193 -0.74 3.80 -9.00
N GLU A 194 -0.52 2.60 -9.52
CA GLU A 194 -1.45 1.94 -10.42
C GLU A 194 -2.56 1.25 -9.61
N MET A 195 -3.80 1.46 -10.01
CA MET A 195 -4.96 0.88 -9.35
C MET A 195 -5.63 -0.15 -10.24
N MET A 196 -5.86 -1.33 -9.71
CA MET A 196 -6.58 -2.37 -10.44
C MET A 196 -7.99 -1.89 -10.81
N PRO A 197 -8.39 -2.04 -12.08
CA PRO A 197 -9.74 -1.73 -12.54
C PRO A 197 -10.74 -2.83 -12.14
N PRO A 198 -12.03 -2.67 -12.45
CA PRO A 198 -12.95 -3.76 -12.47
C PRO A 198 -12.54 -4.81 -13.51
N LEU A 199 -12.32 -6.04 -13.09
CA LEU A 199 -12.08 -7.18 -13.97
C LEU A 199 -13.33 -8.08 -14.01
N THR A 200 -13.42 -8.96 -15.02
CA THR A 200 -14.45 -9.99 -15.07
C THR A 200 -14.28 -11.02 -13.94
N ASP A 201 -15.27 -11.89 -13.74
CA ASP A 201 -15.19 -12.99 -12.76
C ASP A 201 -13.99 -13.93 -13.04
N ASN A 202 -13.58 -14.05 -14.31
CA ASN A 202 -12.40 -14.80 -14.73
C ASN A 202 -11.10 -14.00 -14.62
N LYS A 203 -11.16 -12.78 -14.05
CA LYS A 203 -10.02 -11.85 -13.92
C LYS A 203 -9.41 -11.46 -15.27
N GLU A 204 -10.26 -11.22 -16.25
CA GLU A 204 -9.87 -10.75 -17.57
C GLU A 204 -10.29 -9.30 -17.76
N SER A 205 -9.54 -8.55 -18.56
CA SER A 205 -9.81 -7.17 -18.92
C SER A 205 -10.73 -7.11 -20.13
N LEU A 206 -11.92 -6.52 -19.98
CA LEU A 206 -12.79 -6.22 -21.14
C LEU A 206 -12.13 -5.21 -22.09
N PHE A 207 -11.33 -4.29 -21.53
CA PHE A 207 -10.58 -3.35 -22.35
C PHE A 207 -9.57 -4.07 -23.24
N TRP A 208 -8.81 -5.04 -22.67
CA TRP A 208 -7.87 -5.84 -23.45
C TRP A 208 -8.54 -6.61 -24.57
N GLU A 209 -9.63 -7.29 -24.30
CA GLU A 209 -10.38 -8.06 -25.30
C GLU A 209 -10.85 -7.21 -26.49
N CYS A 210 -11.24 -5.96 -26.21
CA CYS A 210 -11.74 -5.05 -27.23
C CYS A 210 -10.65 -4.24 -27.94
N TYR A 211 -9.49 -4.06 -27.34
CA TYR A 211 -8.41 -3.23 -27.85
C TYR A 211 -7.09 -4.01 -27.98
N GLY A 212 -6.42 -4.33 -26.88
CA GLY A 212 -5.08 -4.89 -26.89
C GLY A 212 -4.97 -6.21 -27.64
N LYS A 213 -5.90 -7.12 -27.44
CA LYS A 213 -5.96 -8.40 -28.16
C LYS A 213 -6.16 -8.24 -29.66
N ARG A 214 -6.89 -7.22 -30.09
CA ARG A 214 -7.14 -6.97 -31.54
C ARG A 214 -5.89 -6.47 -32.27
N VAL A 215 -5.01 -5.78 -31.59
CA VAL A 215 -3.77 -5.26 -32.19
C VAL A 215 -2.59 -6.20 -32.01
N THR A 216 -2.58 -7.05 -30.98
CA THR A 216 -1.46 -7.95 -30.67
C THR A 216 -1.73 -9.42 -30.99
N GLY A 217 -2.99 -9.84 -31.05
CA GLY A 217 -3.40 -11.24 -31.13
C GLY A 217 -3.17 -12.05 -29.84
N LEU A 218 -2.70 -11.44 -28.76
CA LEU A 218 -2.38 -12.11 -27.51
C LEU A 218 -3.54 -12.08 -26.53
N ASP A 219 -3.72 -13.15 -25.77
CA ASP A 219 -4.60 -13.14 -24.61
C ASP A 219 -4.04 -12.26 -23.49
N PHE A 220 -4.91 -11.67 -22.66
CA PHE A 220 -4.55 -10.74 -21.59
C PHE A 220 -3.39 -11.25 -20.72
N ARG A 221 -3.48 -12.46 -20.20
CA ARG A 221 -2.44 -13.03 -19.34
C ARG A 221 -1.12 -13.32 -20.07
N ALA A 222 -1.21 -13.68 -21.34
CA ALA A 222 -0.02 -13.92 -22.14
C ALA A 222 0.74 -12.61 -22.40
N ALA A 223 0.01 -11.54 -22.74
CA ALA A 223 0.57 -10.23 -22.96
C ALA A 223 1.14 -9.61 -21.68
N ASP A 224 0.41 -9.72 -20.57
CA ASP A 224 0.82 -9.26 -19.25
C ASP A 224 2.14 -9.93 -18.83
N LYS A 225 2.22 -11.25 -18.93
CA LYS A 225 3.46 -12.00 -18.66
C LYS A 225 4.60 -11.63 -19.60
N LEU A 226 4.32 -11.37 -20.88
CA LEU A 226 5.34 -10.94 -21.84
C LEU A 226 5.89 -9.57 -21.46
N SER A 227 5.03 -8.63 -21.06
CA SER A 227 5.41 -7.25 -20.70
C SER A 227 6.39 -7.16 -19.53
N THR A 228 6.44 -8.17 -18.67
CA THR A 228 7.44 -8.25 -17.59
C THR A 228 8.85 -8.51 -18.09
N LYS A 229 9.00 -9.04 -19.31
CA LYS A 229 10.28 -9.40 -19.93
C LYS A 229 10.67 -8.43 -21.02
N ASP A 230 9.74 -8.11 -21.89
CA ASP A 230 9.94 -7.25 -23.03
C ASP A 230 8.65 -6.49 -23.33
N LYS A 231 8.76 -5.19 -23.54
CA LYS A 231 7.64 -4.29 -23.84
C LYS A 231 7.66 -3.76 -25.29
N GLU A 232 8.59 -4.26 -26.13
CA GLU A 232 8.75 -3.81 -27.52
C GLU A 232 7.45 -3.96 -28.31
N PHE A 233 6.70 -5.04 -28.11
CA PHE A 233 5.43 -5.28 -28.80
C PHE A 233 4.36 -4.20 -28.52
N ILE A 234 4.42 -3.52 -27.37
CA ILE A 234 3.53 -2.39 -27.08
C ILE A 234 3.88 -1.22 -28.00
N GLU A 235 5.17 -0.88 -28.10
CA GLU A 235 5.65 0.22 -28.94
C GLU A 235 5.37 -0.02 -30.43
N THR A 236 5.54 -1.26 -30.87
CA THR A 236 5.46 -1.62 -32.29
C THR A 236 4.03 -1.86 -32.78
N LEU A 237 3.19 -2.50 -31.96
CA LEU A 237 1.87 -2.96 -32.40
C LEU A 237 0.73 -2.03 -32.01
N PHE A 238 0.86 -1.28 -30.93
CA PHE A 238 -0.22 -0.38 -30.52
C PHE A 238 -0.28 0.83 -31.45
N PRO A 239 -1.50 1.28 -31.84
CA PRO A 239 -1.65 2.45 -32.68
C PRO A 239 -1.08 3.71 -32.04
N SER A 240 -0.30 4.47 -32.81
CA SER A 240 0.23 5.77 -32.39
C SER A 240 -0.80 6.90 -32.47
N ILE A 241 -1.96 6.66 -33.13
CA ILE A 241 -3.05 7.63 -33.26
C ILE A 241 -4.00 7.56 -32.06
N PRO A 242 -4.69 8.68 -31.73
CA PRO A 242 -5.70 8.69 -30.66
C PRO A 242 -6.87 7.74 -30.97
N ILE A 243 -7.31 7.02 -29.94
CA ILE A 243 -8.44 6.09 -29.99
C ILE A 243 -9.62 6.73 -29.27
N TYR A 244 -10.67 7.05 -30.00
CA TYR A 244 -11.89 7.59 -29.41
C TYR A 244 -12.65 6.50 -28.67
N THR A 245 -12.89 6.71 -27.36
CA THR A 245 -13.55 5.71 -26.51
C THR A 245 -14.97 5.40 -26.97
N CYS A 246 -15.66 6.32 -27.64
CA CYS A 246 -16.98 6.09 -28.21
C CYS A 246 -16.99 5.01 -29.32
N MET A 247 -15.84 4.59 -29.84
CA MET A 247 -15.71 3.47 -30.78
C MET A 247 -15.64 2.11 -30.08
N LEU A 248 -15.50 2.08 -28.76
CA LEU A 248 -15.49 0.88 -27.94
C LEU A 248 -16.90 0.54 -27.44
N PRO A 249 -17.20 -0.71 -27.07
CA PRO A 249 -18.46 -1.08 -26.43
C PRO A 249 -18.74 -0.24 -25.18
N VAL A 250 -20.00 0.03 -24.90
CA VAL A 250 -20.42 0.90 -23.79
C VAL A 250 -19.93 0.38 -22.44
N GLU A 251 -19.89 -0.93 -22.26
CA GLU A 251 -19.41 -1.60 -21.04
C GLU A 251 -17.93 -1.30 -20.82
N VAL A 252 -17.13 -1.31 -21.88
CA VAL A 252 -15.70 -0.97 -21.84
C VAL A 252 -15.50 0.51 -21.54
N GLN A 253 -16.26 1.38 -22.20
CA GLN A 253 -16.19 2.84 -21.95
C GLN A 253 -16.39 3.17 -20.46
N LYS A 254 -17.32 2.47 -19.78
CA LYS A 254 -17.61 2.67 -18.36
C LYS A 254 -16.50 2.19 -17.44
N GLN A 255 -15.64 1.28 -17.89
CA GLN A 255 -14.55 0.73 -17.07
C GLN A 255 -13.25 1.53 -17.17
N ILE A 256 -13.03 2.25 -18.27
CA ILE A 256 -11.80 3.02 -18.48
C ILE A 256 -11.59 4.03 -17.35
N GLY A 257 -10.47 3.92 -16.65
CA GLY A 257 -10.12 4.79 -15.53
C GLY A 257 -10.95 4.56 -14.27
N GLN A 258 -11.70 3.46 -14.18
CA GLN A 258 -12.43 3.10 -12.97
C GLN A 258 -11.59 2.23 -12.05
N VAL A 259 -11.79 2.41 -10.76
CA VAL A 259 -11.12 1.62 -9.71
C VAL A 259 -11.98 0.43 -9.35
N GLY A 260 -11.41 -0.76 -9.38
CA GLY A 260 -12.08 -1.98 -8.95
C GLY A 260 -12.40 -1.98 -7.46
N ALA A 261 -13.45 -2.69 -7.07
CA ALA A 261 -13.95 -2.72 -5.68
C ALA A 261 -12.87 -3.07 -4.64
N SER A 262 -11.94 -3.98 -4.98
CA SER A 262 -10.84 -4.38 -4.10
C SER A 262 -9.80 -3.28 -3.87
N SER A 263 -9.68 -2.30 -4.77
CA SER A 263 -8.68 -1.22 -4.72
C SER A 263 -9.23 0.10 -4.18
N GLN A 264 -10.54 0.24 -4.02
CA GLN A 264 -11.16 1.50 -3.56
C GLN A 264 -10.63 1.97 -2.20
N GLY A 265 -10.41 1.05 -1.26
CA GLY A 265 -9.83 1.39 0.04
C GLY A 265 -8.41 1.96 -0.08
N ALA A 266 -7.60 1.45 -1.01
CA ALA A 266 -6.27 1.96 -1.27
C ALA A 266 -6.31 3.36 -1.90
N VAL A 267 -7.18 3.57 -2.89
CA VAL A 267 -7.40 4.90 -3.51
C VAL A 267 -7.82 5.93 -2.47
N HIS A 268 -8.80 5.61 -1.62
CA HIS A 268 -9.24 6.53 -0.57
C HIS A 268 -8.09 6.98 0.34
N LEU A 269 -7.17 6.06 0.70
CA LEU A 269 -5.99 6.40 1.49
C LEU A 269 -5.03 7.31 0.72
N LEU A 270 -4.83 7.07 -0.58
CA LEU A 270 -3.95 7.89 -1.43
C LEU A 270 -4.53 9.29 -1.66
N GLU A 271 -5.82 9.40 -1.95
CA GLU A 271 -6.50 10.69 -2.13
C GLU A 271 -6.47 11.54 -0.86
N LYS A 272 -6.61 10.89 0.31
CA LYS A 272 -6.53 11.56 1.60
C LYS A 272 -5.18 12.25 1.84
N ILE A 273 -4.10 11.71 1.30
CA ILE A 273 -2.76 12.27 1.43
C ILE A 273 -2.33 13.12 0.24
N GLY A 274 -3.20 13.32 -0.75
CA GLY A 274 -3.00 14.29 -1.82
C GLY A 274 -2.77 13.73 -3.22
N LEU A 275 -2.67 12.39 -3.40
CA LEU A 275 -2.59 11.84 -4.76
C LEU A 275 -3.93 12.05 -5.48
N ARG A 276 -3.87 12.22 -6.79
CA ARG A 276 -5.04 12.46 -7.66
C ARG A 276 -4.95 11.60 -8.90
N PHE A 277 -6.11 11.31 -9.50
CA PHE A 277 -6.17 10.66 -10.81
C PHE A 277 -5.47 11.52 -11.86
N LEU A 278 -4.44 10.96 -12.49
CA LEU A 278 -3.59 11.65 -13.48
C LEU A 278 -4.22 11.73 -14.88
N ARG A 279 -5.39 11.13 -15.09
CA ARG A 279 -5.98 10.89 -16.40
C ARG A 279 -5.08 10.01 -17.29
N HIS A 280 -4.31 9.16 -16.68
CA HIS A 280 -3.53 8.10 -17.29
C HIS A 280 -4.13 6.75 -16.89
N VAL A 281 -4.16 5.83 -17.84
CA VAL A 281 -4.63 4.46 -17.57
C VAL A 281 -3.65 3.45 -18.15
N ASP A 282 -3.63 2.27 -17.56
CA ASP A 282 -2.79 1.17 -18.03
C ASP A 282 -3.24 0.67 -19.42
N PRO A 283 -2.31 0.37 -20.34
CA PRO A 283 -2.65 -0.07 -21.70
C PRO A 283 -3.20 -1.50 -21.77
N PHE A 284 -3.11 -2.30 -20.71
CA PHE A 284 -3.62 -3.67 -20.66
C PHE A 284 -5.05 -3.75 -20.13
N ASP A 285 -5.32 -3.05 -19.03
CA ASP A 285 -6.59 -3.22 -18.33
C ASP A 285 -7.38 -1.92 -18.14
N ALA A 286 -6.82 -0.78 -18.58
CA ALA A 286 -7.35 0.56 -18.42
C ALA A 286 -7.51 0.99 -16.94
N GLY A 287 -6.76 0.38 -16.03
CA GLY A 287 -6.64 0.78 -14.63
C GLY A 287 -6.07 2.19 -14.48
N PRO A 288 -6.61 3.01 -13.57
CA PRO A 288 -6.18 4.40 -13.44
C PRO A 288 -4.87 4.54 -12.66
N TYR A 289 -4.03 5.49 -13.10
CA TYR A 289 -2.88 5.95 -12.33
C TYR A 289 -3.25 7.14 -11.46
N TYR A 290 -2.95 7.02 -10.16
CA TYR A 290 -3.00 8.12 -9.20
C TYR A 290 -1.58 8.62 -8.92
N GLY A 291 -1.38 9.92 -8.80
CA GLY A 291 -0.05 10.47 -8.55
C GLY A 291 -0.06 11.86 -7.95
N ALA A 292 1.13 12.30 -7.55
CA ALA A 292 1.42 13.64 -7.04
C ALA A 292 2.93 13.90 -7.11
N LYS A 293 3.34 15.15 -6.94
CA LYS A 293 4.72 15.45 -6.56
C LYS A 293 4.96 14.97 -5.13
N VAL A 294 6.09 14.33 -4.88
CA VAL A 294 6.41 13.75 -3.56
C VAL A 294 6.36 14.82 -2.47
N GLU A 295 6.89 16.02 -2.74
CA GLU A 295 6.85 17.17 -1.83
C GLU A 295 5.45 17.66 -1.49
N GLU A 296 4.45 17.39 -2.35
CA GLU A 296 3.05 17.80 -2.17
C GLU A 296 2.25 16.78 -1.34
N VAL A 297 2.76 15.57 -1.16
CA VAL A 297 2.10 14.53 -0.36
C VAL A 297 2.03 14.95 1.10
N ALA A 298 0.83 14.94 1.69
CA ALA A 298 0.60 15.44 3.04
C ALA A 298 1.51 14.80 4.10
N LEU A 299 1.79 13.50 3.98
CA LEU A 299 2.69 12.80 4.91
C LEU A 299 4.12 13.31 4.79
N VAL A 300 4.60 13.58 3.57
CA VAL A 300 5.95 14.11 3.33
C VAL A 300 6.08 15.53 3.84
N LYS A 301 5.07 16.39 3.58
CA LYS A 301 5.02 17.77 4.13
C LYS A 301 5.09 17.81 5.66
N HIS A 302 4.43 16.87 6.31
CA HIS A 302 4.37 16.81 7.77
C HIS A 302 5.43 15.88 8.39
N PHE A 303 6.36 15.36 7.59
CA PHE A 303 7.48 14.59 8.10
C PHE A 303 8.36 15.42 9.03
N ARG A 304 8.74 14.83 10.17
CA ARG A 304 9.68 15.44 11.14
C ARG A 304 10.63 14.37 11.67
N ARG A 305 11.83 14.79 12.04
CA ARG A 305 12.77 13.99 12.82
C ARG A 305 12.68 14.37 14.28
N TYR A 306 12.66 13.36 15.12
CA TYR A 306 12.56 13.54 16.57
C TYR A 306 13.63 12.74 17.28
N ARG A 307 14.11 13.29 18.42
CA ARG A 307 14.89 12.55 19.38
C ARG A 307 13.96 11.94 20.43
N LEU A 308 14.08 10.64 20.68
CA LEU A 308 13.26 9.93 21.64
C LEU A 308 13.64 10.30 23.08
N VAL A 309 12.66 10.58 23.92
CA VAL A 309 12.81 10.83 25.35
C VAL A 309 11.77 10.01 26.11
N ILE A 310 12.18 9.41 27.21
CA ILE A 310 11.26 8.68 28.09
C ILE A 310 10.38 9.69 28.83
N ASP A 311 9.08 9.56 28.66
CA ASP A 311 8.14 10.32 29.48
C ASP A 311 8.16 9.82 30.93
N ARG A 312 8.72 10.64 31.81
CA ARG A 312 8.79 10.41 33.25
C ARG A 312 7.76 11.23 34.03
N SER A 313 7.01 12.08 33.33
CA SER A 313 6.11 13.05 33.96
C SER A 313 4.79 12.44 34.42
N GLY A 314 4.47 11.21 33.95
CA GLY A 314 3.16 10.61 34.18
C GLY A 314 2.00 11.41 33.58
N ARG A 315 2.28 12.30 32.60
CA ARG A 315 1.25 13.06 31.92
C ARG A 315 0.24 12.09 31.32
N GLU A 316 -1.03 12.35 31.54
CA GLU A 316 -2.09 11.59 30.92
C GLU A 316 -1.90 11.58 29.43
N THR A 317 -2.08 10.43 28.80
CA THR A 317 -1.84 10.18 27.38
C THR A 317 -2.78 10.93 26.43
N ASP A 318 -3.70 11.74 26.96
CA ASP A 318 -4.71 12.47 26.18
C ASP A 318 -4.14 13.58 25.26
N ALA A 319 -2.95 14.10 25.54
CA ALA A 319 -2.29 15.11 24.69
C ALA A 319 -1.44 14.52 23.55
N GLY A 320 -1.37 13.20 23.44
CA GLY A 320 -0.57 12.51 22.43
C GLY A 320 -1.21 12.50 21.05
N GLN A 321 -0.40 12.18 20.04
CA GLN A 321 -0.82 12.01 18.65
C GLN A 321 -0.51 10.60 18.15
N ASN A 322 -1.36 10.09 17.24
CA ASN A 322 -1.05 8.87 16.53
C ASN A 322 -0.03 9.18 15.41
N LEU A 323 1.12 8.56 15.50
CA LEU A 323 2.23 8.74 14.57
C LEU A 323 2.64 7.40 13.99
N LEU A 324 3.11 7.41 12.75
CA LEU A 324 3.90 6.32 12.19
C LEU A 324 5.37 6.76 12.29
N ILE A 325 6.16 6.06 13.09
CA ILE A 325 7.60 6.33 13.25
C ILE A 325 8.42 5.31 12.49
N GLY A 326 9.59 5.74 11.99
CA GLY A 326 10.58 4.89 11.33
C GLY A 326 11.97 5.12 11.84
N TRP A 327 12.78 4.06 11.90
CA TRP A 327 14.16 4.09 12.37
C TRP A 327 15.02 3.00 11.74
N GLU A 328 16.33 3.19 11.78
CA GLU A 328 17.31 2.14 11.46
C GLU A 328 17.57 1.29 12.71
N GLY A 329 17.12 0.04 12.67
CA GLY A 329 17.40 -0.94 13.70
C GLY A 329 18.67 -1.76 13.38
N SER A 330 19.06 -2.64 14.30
CA SER A 330 20.23 -3.52 14.12
C SER A 330 20.09 -4.50 12.94
N LYS A 331 18.85 -4.75 12.50
CA LYS A 331 18.54 -5.66 11.37
C LYS A 331 18.05 -4.92 10.13
N GLY A 332 18.16 -3.59 10.07
CA GLY A 332 17.71 -2.74 8.99
C GLY A 332 16.54 -1.85 9.37
N PHE A 333 15.87 -1.29 8.37
CA PHE A 333 14.76 -0.36 8.57
C PHE A 333 13.57 -1.03 9.28
N CYS A 334 13.05 -0.31 10.27
CA CYS A 334 11.85 -0.66 11.01
C CYS A 334 10.92 0.54 11.13
N ALA A 335 9.62 0.29 11.27
CA ALA A 335 8.62 1.32 11.58
C ALA A 335 7.47 0.74 12.42
N ALA A 336 6.79 1.61 13.17
CA ALA A 336 5.62 1.23 13.95
C ALA A 336 4.66 2.40 14.11
N GLN A 337 3.37 2.08 14.20
CA GLN A 337 2.38 3.04 14.65
C GLN A 337 2.46 3.14 16.17
N ILE A 338 2.56 4.36 16.68
CA ILE A 338 2.61 4.65 18.11
C ILE A 338 1.67 5.80 18.45
N HIS A 339 1.36 5.89 19.74
CA HIS A 339 0.79 7.09 20.34
C HIS A 339 1.84 7.75 21.22
N ALA A 340 2.22 9.00 20.89
CA ALA A 340 3.31 9.71 21.58
C ALA A 340 3.08 11.22 21.50
N GLN A 341 3.77 11.97 22.36
CA GLN A 341 3.65 13.43 22.42
C GLN A 341 4.86 14.09 21.75
N PRO A 342 4.69 14.69 20.56
CA PRO A 342 5.74 15.50 19.94
C PRO A 342 5.80 16.89 20.57
N GLU A 343 7.01 17.35 20.88
CA GLU A 343 7.27 18.70 21.38
C GLU A 343 8.59 19.21 20.77
N ALA A 344 8.51 20.24 19.94
CA ALA A 344 9.64 20.76 19.16
C ALA A 344 10.38 19.64 18.37
N SER A 345 11.61 19.29 18.75
CA SER A 345 12.43 18.24 18.15
C SER A 345 12.49 16.95 18.96
N VAL A 346 11.65 16.82 19.98
CA VAL A 346 11.62 15.70 20.93
C VAL A 346 10.30 14.94 20.80
N LEU A 347 10.36 13.62 20.95
CA LEU A 347 9.20 12.76 21.02
C LEU A 347 9.17 12.05 22.37
N PHE A 348 8.22 12.42 23.22
CA PHE A 348 8.02 11.80 24.51
C PHE A 348 7.25 10.49 24.36
N CYS A 349 7.87 9.41 24.80
CA CYS A 349 7.33 8.07 24.67
C CYS A 349 7.33 7.35 26.03
N PRO A 350 6.31 6.54 26.33
CA PRO A 350 6.32 5.66 27.49
C PRO A 350 7.53 4.69 27.44
N ALA A 351 8.18 4.45 28.57
CA ALA A 351 9.32 3.53 28.64
C ALA A 351 8.98 2.11 28.16
N VAL A 352 7.75 1.66 28.41
CA VAL A 352 7.24 0.35 27.96
C VAL A 352 7.22 0.24 26.45
N LEU A 353 6.91 1.33 25.76
CA LEU A 353 6.87 1.41 24.30
C LEU A 353 8.28 1.30 23.73
N LEU A 354 9.23 2.07 24.26
CA LEU A 354 10.63 2.02 23.80
C LEU A 354 11.22 0.63 24.02
N LYS A 355 10.95 -0.01 25.14
CA LYS A 355 11.38 -1.39 25.42
C LYS A 355 10.80 -2.39 24.42
N ALA A 356 9.51 -2.28 24.10
CA ALA A 356 8.82 -3.17 23.16
C ALA A 356 9.37 -3.05 21.72
N LEU A 357 9.80 -1.85 21.33
CA LEU A 357 10.40 -1.57 20.01
C LEU A 357 11.93 -1.75 19.98
N HIS A 358 12.55 -2.12 21.10
CA HIS A 358 14.01 -2.16 21.24
C HIS A 358 14.69 -0.82 20.91
N LEU A 359 14.01 0.29 21.21
CA LEU A 359 14.51 1.64 21.07
C LEU A 359 15.16 2.13 22.37
N LYS A 360 16.09 3.06 22.24
CA LYS A 360 16.77 3.68 23.37
C LYS A 360 16.45 5.17 23.42
N GLU A 361 16.42 5.72 24.63
CA GLU A 361 16.38 7.17 24.82
C GLU A 361 17.55 7.83 24.09
N GLY A 362 17.31 8.97 23.44
CA GLY A 362 18.27 9.71 22.64
C GLY A 362 18.38 9.27 21.17
N MET A 363 17.80 8.14 20.77
CA MET A 363 17.76 7.74 19.35
C MET A 363 16.93 8.72 18.52
N GLU A 364 17.34 8.92 17.27
CA GLU A 364 16.60 9.68 16.28
C GLU A 364 15.63 8.78 15.49
N VAL A 365 14.42 9.26 15.30
CA VAL A 365 13.39 8.60 14.48
C VAL A 365 12.76 9.61 13.51
N GLY A 366 12.40 9.15 12.32
CA GLY A 366 11.51 9.89 11.44
C GLY A 366 10.06 9.63 11.80
N ALA A 367 9.18 10.61 11.69
CA ALA A 367 7.77 10.46 12.00
C ALA A 367 6.87 11.20 11.02
N VAL A 368 5.71 10.61 10.74
CA VAL A 368 4.60 11.23 10.00
C VAL A 368 3.30 11.06 10.79
N PRO A 369 2.33 11.98 10.65
CA PRO A 369 1.04 11.82 11.31
C PRO A 369 0.29 10.61 10.76
N PHE A 370 -0.37 9.87 11.64
CA PHE A 370 -1.24 8.76 11.26
C PHE A 370 -2.69 9.28 11.06
N LEU A 371 -2.89 10.03 9.97
CA LEU A 371 -4.09 10.81 9.62
C LEU A 371 -5.40 10.00 9.58
#